data_b047a5b0b693663cf5cab478d1e3cb00
#
_entry.id   b047a5b0b693663cf5cab478d1e3cb00
#
_cell.length_a   1.000
_cell.length_b   1.000
_cell.length_c   1.000
_cell.angle_alpha   90.00
_cell.angle_beta   90.00
_cell.angle_gamma   90.00
#
_symmetry.space_group_name_H-M   'P 1'
#
loop_
_entity.id
_entity.type
_entity.pdbx_description
1 polymer ?
#
loop_
_entity_poly.entity_id
_entity_poly.type
_entity_poly.pdbx_seq_one_letter_code
_entity_poly.pdbx_strand_id
1 'polypeptide(L)'
;MLIAGIDTATIQVSVAIGGHEGVLASTRSSRARQHAEVLTPAIEFTCRQARVELSEISVVAVDLGPGLFTGLRVGVAAAKAMAHALRVPMIGVPSLDLLAFPVRFSPKLIVAAIDARRGEIFYAFYRQVPGGIQRTTPHQVGSPDDLASELLAAGEDCLLVGDGAIRYREVFEGLKRIEIAEEGLAYPAASSLVMLAHAQALREQWVKPWDLQPMYLRKPDAEINWATRPAP
;
A
#
# COMPACT_ATOMS: atom_id res chain seq x y z
N MET A 1 7.78 18.19 12.09
CA MET A 1 7.90 17.60 10.74
C MET A 1 6.52 17.11 10.34
N LEU A 2 5.97 17.67 9.26
CA LEU A 2 4.66 17.29 8.69
C LEU A 2 4.88 16.46 7.43
N ILE A 3 4.10 15.39 7.29
CA ILE A 3 4.16 14.42 6.18
C ILE A 3 2.82 14.39 5.48
N ALA A 4 2.82 14.52 4.16
CA ALA A 4 1.67 14.23 3.32
C ALA A 4 1.81 12.83 2.74
N GLY A 5 0.89 11.93 3.07
CA GLY A 5 0.84 10.56 2.56
C GLY A 5 -0.19 10.42 1.45
N ILE A 6 0.19 9.80 0.33
CA ILE A 6 -0.65 9.56 -0.85
C ILE A 6 -0.63 8.07 -1.18
N ASP A 7 -1.81 7.46 -1.22
CA ASP A 7 -1.99 6.08 -1.67
C ASP A 7 -3.08 6.01 -2.74
N THR A 8 -2.74 5.37 -3.84
CA THR A 8 -3.61 5.13 -4.99
C THR A 8 -3.36 3.74 -5.61
N ALA A 9 -2.74 2.85 -4.83
CA ALA A 9 -2.29 1.54 -5.31
C ALA A 9 -3.44 0.58 -5.62
N THR A 10 -4.61 0.77 -5.02
CA THR A 10 -5.80 -0.09 -5.18
C THR A 10 -6.96 0.69 -5.80
N ILE A 11 -8.19 0.19 -5.69
CA ILE A 11 -9.40 0.94 -6.10
C ILE A 11 -9.69 2.12 -5.15
N GLN A 12 -9.08 2.12 -3.98
CA GLN A 12 -9.20 3.20 -3.01
C GLN A 12 -8.14 4.27 -3.28
N VAL A 13 -8.54 5.54 -3.21
CA VAL A 13 -7.63 6.68 -3.07
C VAL A 13 -7.64 7.06 -1.60
N SER A 14 -6.48 7.17 -0.99
CA SER A 14 -6.38 7.71 0.36
C SER A 14 -5.27 8.76 0.47
N VAL A 15 -5.53 9.77 1.31
CA VAL A 15 -4.60 10.85 1.62
C VAL A 15 -4.60 11.06 3.13
N ALA A 16 -3.44 11.31 3.71
CA ALA A 16 -3.33 11.65 5.11
C ALA A 16 -2.27 12.73 5.33
N ILE A 17 -2.49 13.58 6.31
CA ILE A 17 -1.53 14.55 6.82
C ILE A 17 -1.25 14.20 8.28
N GLY A 18 0.00 14.18 8.65
CA GLY A 18 0.41 13.89 10.03
C GLY A 18 1.91 14.00 10.24
N GLY A 19 2.40 13.49 11.35
CA GLY A 19 3.81 13.55 11.72
C GLY A 19 4.05 13.18 13.18
N HIS A 20 4.75 14.02 13.93
CA HIS A 20 5.09 13.77 15.32
C HIS A 20 3.86 13.53 16.23
N GLU A 21 2.77 14.25 15.97
CA GLU A 21 1.51 14.12 16.75
C GLU A 21 0.62 12.96 16.25
N GLY A 22 1.13 12.14 15.35
CA GLY A 22 0.36 11.09 14.67
C GLY A 22 -0.34 11.61 13.42
N VAL A 23 -1.48 11.02 13.09
CA VAL A 23 -2.30 11.41 11.92
C VAL A 23 -3.26 12.51 12.32
N LEU A 24 -3.11 13.70 11.73
CA LEU A 24 -3.96 14.88 12.00
C LEU A 24 -5.28 14.81 11.23
N ALA A 25 -5.22 14.38 9.97
CA ALA A 25 -6.40 14.15 9.14
C ALA A 25 -6.14 13.07 8.10
N SER A 26 -7.18 12.34 7.72
CA SER A 26 -7.12 11.41 6.60
C SER A 26 -8.45 11.37 5.85
N THR A 27 -8.36 11.16 4.54
CA THR A 27 -9.51 11.04 3.63
C THR A 27 -9.37 9.75 2.82
N ARG A 28 -10.48 9.03 2.63
CA ARG A 28 -10.54 7.83 1.79
C ARG A 28 -11.71 7.94 0.82
N SER A 29 -11.51 7.49 -0.40
CA SER A 29 -12.54 7.37 -1.42
C SER A 29 -12.37 6.07 -2.18
N SER A 30 -13.39 5.22 -2.18
CA SER A 30 -13.36 3.90 -2.84
C SER A 30 -14.13 3.91 -4.17
N ARG A 31 -14.10 5.01 -4.90
CA ARG A 31 -14.69 5.11 -6.25
C ARG A 31 -13.68 4.63 -7.29
N ALA A 32 -13.88 3.43 -7.79
CA ALA A 32 -13.03 2.84 -8.83
C ALA A 32 -12.88 3.74 -10.07
N ARG A 33 -11.67 3.77 -10.64
CA ARG A 33 -11.31 4.42 -11.92
C ARG A 33 -11.32 5.95 -11.96
N GLN A 34 -11.39 6.64 -10.82
CA GLN A 34 -11.36 8.11 -10.76
C GLN A 34 -10.16 8.66 -9.97
N HIS A 35 -9.03 7.92 -9.92
CA HIS A 35 -7.88 8.30 -9.11
C HIS A 35 -7.38 9.73 -9.39
N ALA A 36 -7.24 10.09 -10.67
CA ALA A 36 -6.75 11.41 -11.06
C ALA A 36 -7.72 12.55 -10.70
N GLU A 37 -9.03 12.30 -10.81
CA GLU A 37 -10.07 13.29 -10.51
C GLU A 37 -10.24 13.52 -9.01
N VAL A 38 -10.07 12.44 -8.21
CA VAL A 38 -10.32 12.45 -6.77
C VAL A 38 -9.10 12.93 -5.98
N LEU A 39 -7.87 12.66 -6.45
CA LEU A 39 -6.66 12.82 -5.65
C LEU A 39 -6.41 14.27 -5.24
N THR A 40 -6.43 15.23 -6.18
CA THR A 40 -6.18 16.64 -5.85
C THR A 40 -7.22 17.23 -4.89
N PRO A 41 -8.55 17.05 -5.11
CA PRO A 41 -9.54 17.46 -4.11
C PRO A 41 -9.36 16.79 -2.75
N ALA A 42 -8.93 15.52 -2.71
CA ALA A 42 -8.67 14.82 -1.46
C ALA A 42 -7.47 15.42 -0.70
N ILE A 43 -6.40 15.80 -1.40
CA ILE A 43 -5.25 16.49 -0.79
C ILE A 43 -5.68 17.82 -0.18
N GLU A 44 -6.36 18.66 -0.96
CA GLU A 44 -6.85 19.96 -0.49
C GLU A 44 -7.79 19.83 0.72
N PHE A 45 -8.74 18.89 0.64
CA PHE A 45 -9.66 18.62 1.74
C PHE A 45 -8.93 18.16 3.01
N THR A 46 -7.97 17.24 2.87
CA THR A 46 -7.22 16.70 4.01
C THR A 46 -6.34 17.76 4.67
N CYS A 47 -5.66 18.60 3.89
CA CYS A 47 -4.90 19.74 4.41
C CYS A 47 -5.80 20.71 5.20
N ARG A 48 -6.96 21.05 4.65
CA ARG A 48 -7.94 21.92 5.33
C ARG A 48 -8.45 21.32 6.64
N GLN A 49 -8.74 20.01 6.68
CA GLN A 49 -9.16 19.32 7.91
C GLN A 49 -8.02 19.25 8.94
N ALA A 50 -6.80 19.06 8.50
CA ALA A 50 -5.61 19.10 9.35
C ALA A 50 -5.24 20.53 9.83
N ARG A 51 -5.84 21.57 9.23
CA ARG A 51 -5.48 22.99 9.42
C ARG A 51 -4.00 23.26 9.11
N VAL A 52 -3.53 22.69 8.02
CA VAL A 52 -2.15 22.75 7.54
C VAL A 52 -2.12 23.31 6.13
N GLU A 53 -1.25 24.27 5.89
CA GLU A 53 -0.96 24.76 4.54
C GLU A 53 0.01 23.81 3.83
N LEU A 54 -0.11 23.69 2.50
CA LEU A 54 0.79 22.83 1.70
C LEU A 54 2.27 23.17 1.90
N SER A 55 2.59 24.44 2.11
CA SER A 55 3.94 24.94 2.35
C SER A 55 4.58 24.46 3.67
N GLU A 56 3.78 23.95 4.61
CA GLU A 56 4.26 23.42 5.89
C GLU A 56 4.67 21.94 5.79
N ILE A 57 4.33 21.26 4.67
CA ILE A 57 4.71 19.87 4.43
C ILE A 57 6.22 19.79 4.28
N SER A 58 6.83 18.91 5.07
CA SER A 58 8.28 18.72 5.10
C SER A 58 8.74 17.45 4.36
N VAL A 59 7.82 16.49 4.15
CA VAL A 59 8.08 15.21 3.46
C VAL A 59 6.82 14.79 2.70
N VAL A 60 6.96 14.27 1.50
CA VAL A 60 5.88 13.61 0.77
C VAL A 60 6.10 12.10 0.81
N ALA A 61 5.16 11.36 1.37
CA ALA A 61 5.17 9.90 1.38
C ALA A 61 4.19 9.36 0.32
N VAL A 62 4.57 8.27 -0.34
CA VAL A 62 3.74 7.65 -1.38
C VAL A 62 3.78 6.13 -1.31
N ASP A 63 2.63 5.51 -1.57
CA ASP A 63 2.54 4.06 -1.77
C ASP A 63 3.19 3.69 -3.12
N LEU A 64 4.19 2.79 -3.05
CA LEU A 64 4.96 2.33 -4.21
C LEU A 64 4.31 1.14 -4.94
N GLY A 65 3.28 0.52 -4.36
CA GLY A 65 2.78 -0.77 -4.81
C GLY A 65 3.33 -1.94 -3.98
N PRO A 66 3.03 -3.18 -4.35
CA PRO A 66 2.35 -3.56 -5.60
C PRO A 66 0.87 -3.19 -5.62
N GLY A 67 0.30 -3.03 -6.83
CA GLY A 67 -1.10 -2.67 -6.99
C GLY A 67 -1.49 -2.40 -8.45
N LEU A 68 -2.58 -1.66 -8.63
CA LEU A 68 -3.11 -1.31 -9.95
C LEU A 68 -2.16 -0.34 -10.69
N PHE A 69 -1.70 -0.75 -11.86
CA PHE A 69 -0.71 -0.03 -12.65
C PHE A 69 -1.04 1.46 -12.89
N THR A 70 -2.29 1.75 -13.28
CA THR A 70 -2.74 3.12 -13.52
C THR A 70 -2.78 3.94 -12.23
N GLY A 71 -3.32 3.35 -11.16
CA GLY A 71 -3.39 4.01 -9.85
C GLY A 71 -2.01 4.39 -9.32
N LEU A 72 -1.07 3.45 -9.31
CA LEU A 72 0.31 3.68 -8.88
C LEU A 72 0.97 4.84 -9.62
N ARG A 73 0.79 4.92 -10.94
CA ARG A 73 1.35 6.02 -11.75
C ARG A 73 0.74 7.37 -11.38
N VAL A 74 -0.55 7.43 -11.15
CA VAL A 74 -1.23 8.67 -10.73
C VAL A 74 -0.67 9.15 -9.39
N GLY A 75 -0.62 8.28 -8.38
CA GLY A 75 -0.12 8.65 -7.05
C GLY A 75 1.35 9.03 -7.05
N VAL A 76 2.21 8.23 -7.68
CA VAL A 76 3.64 8.50 -7.72
C VAL A 76 3.94 9.79 -8.51
N ALA A 77 3.24 10.03 -9.64
CA ALA A 77 3.43 11.26 -10.40
C ALA A 77 2.99 12.51 -9.63
N ALA A 78 1.82 12.44 -8.98
CA ALA A 78 1.32 13.54 -8.14
C ALA A 78 2.24 13.81 -6.96
N ALA A 79 2.69 12.77 -6.26
CA ALA A 79 3.61 12.87 -5.14
C ALA A 79 4.96 13.50 -5.56
N LYS A 80 5.52 13.07 -6.70
CA LYS A 80 6.75 13.66 -7.27
C LYS A 80 6.58 15.14 -7.62
N ALA A 81 5.48 15.48 -8.28
CA ALA A 81 5.19 16.87 -8.64
C ALA A 81 5.07 17.76 -7.39
N MET A 82 4.35 17.27 -6.37
CA MET A 82 4.18 17.96 -5.09
C MET A 82 5.53 18.13 -4.36
N ALA A 83 6.30 17.06 -4.21
CA ALA A 83 7.61 17.11 -3.55
C ALA A 83 8.59 18.03 -4.29
N HIS A 84 8.57 18.03 -5.62
CA HIS A 84 9.38 18.94 -6.44
C HIS A 84 8.98 20.41 -6.23
N ALA A 85 7.68 20.70 -6.28
CA ALA A 85 7.16 22.07 -6.07
C ALA A 85 7.48 22.62 -4.69
N LEU A 86 7.35 21.78 -3.65
CA LEU A 86 7.65 22.12 -2.27
C LEU A 86 9.14 22.05 -1.92
N ARG A 87 9.97 21.48 -2.79
CA ARG A 87 11.41 21.22 -2.59
C ARG A 87 11.70 20.36 -1.36
N VAL A 88 10.87 19.34 -1.12
CA VAL A 88 10.98 18.42 0.00
C VAL A 88 11.36 17.01 -0.45
N PRO A 89 11.97 16.19 0.42
CA PRO A 89 12.28 14.80 0.10
C PRO A 89 11.02 13.93 0.06
N MET A 90 11.19 12.71 -0.48
CA MET A 90 10.14 11.71 -0.57
C MET A 90 10.49 10.44 0.19
N ILE A 91 9.45 9.75 0.65
CA ILE A 91 9.52 8.40 1.21
C ILE A 91 8.53 7.52 0.46
N GLY A 92 9.01 6.36 0.01
CA GLY A 92 8.16 5.35 -0.60
C GLY A 92 7.97 4.15 0.33
N VAL A 93 6.73 3.68 0.48
CA VAL A 93 6.41 2.52 1.31
C VAL A 93 5.61 1.51 0.48
N PRO A 94 5.93 0.21 0.55
CA PRO A 94 5.16 -0.81 -0.17
C PRO A 94 3.73 -0.97 0.34
N SER A 95 2.77 -1.20 -0.56
CA SER A 95 1.34 -1.40 -0.24
C SER A 95 1.09 -2.53 0.76
N LEU A 96 1.81 -3.64 0.62
CA LEU A 96 1.68 -4.79 1.52
C LEU A 96 2.15 -4.46 2.94
N ASP A 97 3.18 -3.62 3.08
CA ASP A 97 3.65 -3.14 4.38
C ASP A 97 2.59 -2.23 5.04
N LEU A 98 1.88 -1.42 4.23
CA LEU A 98 0.77 -0.58 4.69
C LEU A 98 -0.43 -1.39 5.20
N LEU A 99 -0.74 -2.51 4.54
CA LEU A 99 -1.80 -3.44 4.96
C LEU A 99 -1.45 -4.20 6.23
N ALA A 100 -0.21 -4.64 6.38
CA ALA A 100 0.22 -5.39 7.55
C ALA A 100 0.34 -4.49 8.80
N PHE A 101 0.64 -3.21 8.64
CA PHE A 101 0.93 -2.30 9.74
C PHE A 101 -0.22 -2.12 10.75
N PRO A 102 -1.50 -1.99 10.39
CA PRO A 102 -2.61 -1.86 11.35
C PRO A 102 -2.74 -3.06 12.30
N VAL A 103 -2.41 -4.25 11.85
CA VAL A 103 -2.52 -5.50 12.61
C VAL A 103 -1.19 -5.95 13.23
N ARG A 104 -0.17 -5.11 13.24
CA ARG A 104 1.19 -5.38 13.70
C ARG A 104 1.33 -5.93 15.13
N PHE A 105 0.31 -5.81 15.94
CA PHE A 105 0.29 -6.34 17.32
C PHE A 105 -0.30 -7.76 17.40
N SER A 106 -0.75 -8.34 16.29
CA SER A 106 -1.20 -9.71 16.25
C SER A 106 -0.05 -10.68 16.52
N PRO A 107 -0.21 -11.67 17.41
CA PRO A 107 0.80 -12.71 17.61
C PRO A 107 0.82 -13.73 16.47
N LYS A 108 -0.19 -13.71 15.57
CA LYS A 108 -0.29 -14.60 14.42
C LYS A 108 0.70 -14.22 13.32
N LEU A 109 1.00 -15.15 12.43
CA LEU A 109 1.66 -14.84 11.17
C LEU A 109 0.71 -13.97 10.33
N ILE A 110 1.12 -12.74 10.04
CA ILE A 110 0.32 -11.81 9.26
C ILE A 110 0.64 -12.00 7.79
N VAL A 111 -0.39 -12.10 6.95
CA VAL A 111 -0.26 -12.21 5.50
C VAL A 111 -1.04 -11.10 4.84
N ALA A 112 -0.32 -10.13 4.29
CA ALA A 112 -0.92 -9.08 3.48
C ALA A 112 -1.13 -9.60 2.06
N ALA A 113 -2.34 -9.43 1.51
CA ALA A 113 -2.73 -9.93 0.18
C ALA A 113 -3.57 -8.90 -0.58
N ILE A 114 -3.09 -8.49 -1.77
CA ILE A 114 -3.79 -7.56 -2.67
C ILE A 114 -4.19 -8.30 -3.95
N ASP A 115 -5.41 -8.09 -4.44
CA ASP A 115 -5.89 -8.63 -5.71
C ASP A 115 -5.04 -8.09 -6.88
N ALA A 116 -4.23 -8.96 -7.47
CA ALA A 116 -3.40 -8.65 -8.63
C ALA A 116 -4.17 -8.75 -9.95
N ARG A 117 -5.48 -9.05 -9.90
CA ARG A 117 -6.35 -9.39 -11.04
C ARG A 117 -5.94 -10.69 -11.73
N ARG A 118 -6.78 -11.16 -12.68
CA ARG A 118 -6.53 -12.38 -13.49
C ARG A 118 -6.33 -13.66 -12.69
N GLY A 119 -6.93 -13.77 -11.51
CA GLY A 119 -6.79 -14.95 -10.66
C GLY A 119 -5.49 -14.98 -9.85
N GLU A 120 -4.75 -13.87 -9.78
CA GLU A 120 -3.51 -13.75 -9.02
C GLU A 120 -3.67 -12.79 -7.84
N ILE A 121 -2.79 -12.92 -6.87
CA ILE A 121 -2.64 -12.05 -5.70
C ILE A 121 -1.19 -11.61 -5.53
N PHE A 122 -0.99 -10.38 -5.08
CA PHE A 122 0.28 -9.93 -4.51
C PHE A 122 0.25 -10.20 -3.03
N TYR A 123 1.29 -10.82 -2.46
CA TYR A 123 1.32 -11.13 -1.04
C TYR A 123 2.72 -11.10 -0.44
N ALA A 124 2.78 -10.98 0.89
CA ALA A 124 3.98 -11.13 1.69
C ALA A 124 3.62 -11.48 3.13
N PHE A 125 4.55 -12.11 3.83
CA PHE A 125 4.41 -12.57 5.20
C PHE A 125 5.13 -11.61 6.16
N TYR A 126 4.51 -11.42 7.34
CA TYR A 126 5.00 -10.48 8.35
C TYR A 126 4.89 -11.08 9.75
N ARG A 127 5.82 -10.68 10.61
CA ARG A 127 5.77 -11.01 12.04
C ARG A 127 5.87 -9.77 12.91
N GLN A 128 5.19 -9.83 14.03
CA GLN A 128 5.37 -8.84 15.09
C GLN A 128 6.83 -8.87 15.58
N VAL A 129 7.39 -7.69 15.75
CA VAL A 129 8.69 -7.50 16.40
C VAL A 129 8.57 -6.36 17.42
N PRO A 130 9.48 -6.28 18.43
CA PRO A 130 9.49 -5.14 19.34
C PRO A 130 9.56 -3.81 18.57
N GLY A 131 8.55 -2.96 18.80
CA GLY A 131 8.46 -1.66 18.14
C GLY A 131 7.78 -1.64 16.75
N GLY A 132 7.28 -2.78 16.25
CA GLY A 132 6.61 -2.76 14.95
C GLY A 132 6.33 -4.12 14.33
N ILE A 133 6.56 -4.17 13.04
CA ILE A 133 6.34 -5.37 12.21
C ILE A 133 7.52 -5.56 11.26
N GLN A 134 7.90 -6.79 11.02
CA GLN A 134 8.95 -7.16 10.09
C GLN A 134 8.39 -8.07 9.00
N ARG A 135 8.66 -7.73 7.74
CA ARG A 135 8.40 -8.60 6.61
C ARG A 135 9.41 -9.76 6.62
N THR A 136 8.91 -10.99 6.49
CA THR A 136 9.71 -12.23 6.56
C THR A 136 9.98 -12.87 5.20
N THR A 137 9.20 -12.49 4.17
CA THR A 137 9.38 -12.95 2.78
C THR A 137 9.53 -11.77 1.82
N PRO A 138 10.13 -11.92 0.64
CA PRO A 138 9.99 -10.95 -0.44
C PRO A 138 8.51 -10.72 -0.79
N HIS A 139 8.21 -9.63 -1.48
CA HIS A 139 6.90 -9.47 -2.12
C HIS A 139 6.78 -10.48 -3.25
N GLN A 140 5.64 -11.18 -3.32
CA GLN A 140 5.39 -12.27 -4.24
C GLN A 140 4.13 -11.99 -5.07
N VAL A 141 4.01 -12.68 -6.19
CA VAL A 141 2.79 -12.79 -6.99
C VAL A 141 2.55 -14.27 -7.28
N GLY A 142 1.33 -14.74 -7.10
CA GLY A 142 0.96 -16.14 -7.34
C GLY A 142 -0.56 -16.29 -7.34
N SER A 143 -1.01 -17.52 -7.51
CA SER A 143 -2.42 -17.86 -7.39
C SER A 143 -2.86 -17.90 -5.92
N PRO A 144 -4.16 -17.76 -5.62
CA PRO A 144 -4.70 -18.00 -4.27
C PRO A 144 -4.38 -19.42 -3.75
N ASP A 145 -4.36 -20.43 -4.64
CA ASP A 145 -4.04 -21.82 -4.29
C ASP A 145 -2.56 -22.00 -3.91
N ASP A 146 -1.64 -21.28 -4.56
CA ASP A 146 -0.23 -21.26 -4.18
C ASP A 146 -0.08 -20.71 -2.76
N LEU A 147 -0.71 -19.57 -2.47
CA LEU A 147 -0.70 -19.00 -1.12
C LEU A 147 -1.35 -19.97 -0.10
N ALA A 148 -2.47 -20.62 -0.44
CA ALA A 148 -3.11 -21.60 0.43
C ALA A 148 -2.15 -22.76 0.78
N SER A 149 -1.36 -23.22 -0.20
CA SER A 149 -0.34 -24.26 0.00
C SER A 149 0.78 -23.80 0.92
N GLU A 150 1.24 -22.54 0.79
CA GLU A 150 2.25 -21.96 1.67
C GLU A 150 1.73 -21.79 3.11
N LEU A 151 0.46 -21.39 3.28
CA LEU A 151 -0.19 -21.27 4.60
C LEU A 151 -0.30 -22.63 5.29
N LEU A 152 -0.68 -23.66 4.57
CA LEU A 152 -0.73 -25.04 5.10
C LEU A 152 0.67 -25.53 5.50
N ALA A 153 1.67 -25.24 4.70
CA ALA A 153 3.05 -25.60 4.98
C ALA A 153 3.61 -24.86 6.20
N ALA A 154 3.22 -23.62 6.42
CA ALA A 154 3.59 -22.83 7.60
C ALA A 154 3.09 -23.47 8.91
N GLY A 155 1.90 -24.10 8.91
CA GLY A 155 1.37 -24.89 10.03
C GLY A 155 1.08 -24.11 11.31
N GLU A 156 0.97 -22.80 11.23
CA GLU A 156 0.74 -21.88 12.36
C GLU A 156 -0.52 -21.02 12.18
N ASP A 157 -0.92 -20.31 13.21
CA ASP A 157 -2.08 -19.41 13.16
C ASP A 157 -1.74 -18.19 12.30
N CYS A 158 -2.55 -17.95 11.26
CA CYS A 158 -2.35 -16.86 10.30
C CYS A 158 -3.52 -15.88 10.33
N LEU A 159 -3.20 -14.60 10.10
CA LEU A 159 -4.17 -13.52 9.89
C LEU A 159 -3.95 -12.93 8.50
N LEU A 160 -4.91 -13.15 7.60
CA LEU A 160 -4.90 -12.61 6.25
C LEU A 160 -5.57 -11.23 6.24
N VAL A 161 -4.92 -10.24 5.64
CA VAL A 161 -5.42 -8.87 5.49
C VAL A 161 -5.34 -8.43 4.03
N GLY A 162 -6.27 -7.62 3.58
CA GLY A 162 -6.30 -7.06 2.24
C GLY A 162 -7.40 -7.61 1.35
N ASP A 163 -7.67 -6.91 0.24
CA ASP A 163 -8.75 -7.25 -0.69
C ASP A 163 -8.52 -8.55 -1.46
N GLY A 164 -7.27 -8.99 -1.60
CA GLY A 164 -6.94 -10.31 -2.14
C GLY A 164 -7.46 -11.44 -1.25
N ALA A 165 -7.30 -11.32 0.07
CA ALA A 165 -7.82 -12.32 1.01
C ALA A 165 -9.36 -12.37 1.00
N ILE A 166 -10.01 -11.20 0.93
CA ILE A 166 -11.48 -11.10 0.91
C ILE A 166 -12.06 -11.63 -0.39
N ARG A 167 -11.45 -11.26 -1.53
CA ARG A 167 -11.91 -11.66 -2.87
C ARG A 167 -11.87 -13.17 -3.08
N TYR A 168 -10.82 -13.82 -2.58
CA TYR A 168 -10.62 -15.27 -2.72
C TYR A 168 -10.91 -16.03 -1.43
N ARG A 169 -11.81 -15.50 -0.60
CA ARG A 169 -12.20 -16.05 0.69
C ARG A 169 -12.52 -17.55 0.63
N GLU A 170 -13.21 -17.99 -0.42
CA GLU A 170 -13.60 -19.39 -0.61
C GLU A 170 -12.41 -20.35 -0.62
N VAL A 171 -11.22 -19.90 -1.07
CA VAL A 171 -10.00 -20.70 -1.06
C VAL A 171 -9.43 -20.87 0.36
N PHE A 172 -9.63 -19.87 1.23
CA PHE A 172 -9.00 -19.81 2.54
C PHE A 172 -9.91 -20.26 3.70
N GLU A 173 -11.24 -20.10 3.60
CA GLU A 173 -12.19 -20.37 4.69
C GLU A 173 -12.20 -21.84 5.17
N GLY A 174 -11.84 -22.80 4.30
CA GLY A 174 -11.74 -24.22 4.67
C GLY A 174 -10.45 -24.61 5.39
N LEU A 175 -9.49 -23.71 5.46
CA LEU A 175 -8.18 -24.00 6.03
C LEU A 175 -8.17 -23.78 7.54
N LYS A 176 -7.65 -24.77 8.28
CA LYS A 176 -7.47 -24.63 9.73
C LYS A 176 -6.45 -23.55 10.04
N ARG A 177 -6.65 -22.81 11.13
CA ARG A 177 -5.75 -21.76 11.65
C ARG A 177 -5.66 -20.52 10.78
N ILE A 178 -6.56 -20.33 9.82
CA ILE A 178 -6.59 -19.15 8.96
C ILE A 178 -7.76 -18.27 9.39
N GLU A 179 -7.45 -17.02 9.69
CA GLU A 179 -8.42 -15.96 9.96
C GLU A 179 -8.30 -14.90 8.88
N ILE A 180 -9.43 -14.46 8.33
CA ILE A 180 -9.49 -13.38 7.36
C ILE A 180 -10.00 -12.13 8.07
N ALA A 181 -9.24 -11.05 7.96
CA ALA A 181 -9.60 -9.77 8.57
C ALA A 181 -10.87 -9.18 7.95
N GLU A 182 -11.48 -8.25 8.67
CA GLU A 182 -12.68 -7.54 8.23
C GLU A 182 -12.42 -6.63 7.03
N GLU A 183 -13.50 -6.27 6.32
CA GLU A 183 -13.46 -5.39 5.13
C GLU A 183 -12.83 -4.01 5.40
N GLY A 184 -12.84 -3.53 6.63
CA GLY A 184 -12.16 -2.30 7.04
C GLY A 184 -10.64 -2.32 6.81
N LEU A 185 -10.05 -3.52 6.67
CA LEU A 185 -8.63 -3.76 6.38
C LEU A 185 -8.39 -4.27 4.94
N ALA A 186 -9.34 -4.05 4.04
CA ALA A 186 -9.24 -4.50 2.65
C ALA A 186 -8.17 -3.74 1.85
N TYR A 187 -7.95 -2.47 2.14
CA TYR A 187 -7.08 -1.61 1.33
C TYR A 187 -6.00 -0.93 2.16
N PRO A 188 -4.81 -0.67 1.57
CA PRO A 188 -3.81 0.19 2.16
C PRO A 188 -4.39 1.54 2.56
N ALA A 189 -3.79 2.19 3.53
CA ALA A 189 -4.27 3.48 4.01
C ALA A 189 -3.14 4.49 4.17
N ALA A 190 -3.36 5.70 3.69
CA ALA A 190 -2.40 6.80 3.84
C ALA A 190 -2.10 7.14 5.32
N SER A 191 -3.00 6.81 6.25
CA SER A 191 -2.73 6.91 7.69
C SER A 191 -1.59 6.00 8.14
N SER A 192 -1.57 4.75 7.68
CA SER A 192 -0.45 3.83 7.92
C SER A 192 0.83 4.32 7.24
N LEU A 193 0.70 4.86 6.03
CA LEU A 193 1.81 5.42 5.26
C LEU A 193 2.50 6.57 6.01
N VAL A 194 1.74 7.53 6.55
CA VAL A 194 2.29 8.65 7.33
C VAL A 194 3.04 8.14 8.57
N MET A 195 2.50 7.16 9.27
CA MET A 195 3.13 6.61 10.48
C MET A 195 4.45 5.87 10.15
N LEU A 196 4.47 5.05 9.11
CA LEU A 196 5.69 4.36 8.67
C LEU A 196 6.71 5.33 8.09
N ALA A 197 6.27 6.29 7.29
CA ALA A 197 7.13 7.32 6.72
C ALA A 197 7.73 8.23 7.81
N HIS A 198 7.00 8.54 8.88
CA HIS A 198 7.53 9.31 10.01
C HIS A 198 8.72 8.59 10.68
N ALA A 199 8.59 7.27 10.92
CA ALA A 199 9.68 6.49 11.47
C ALA A 199 10.91 6.41 10.55
N GLN A 200 10.71 6.38 9.23
CA GLN A 200 11.79 6.41 8.23
C GLN A 200 12.43 7.81 8.15
N ALA A 201 11.62 8.86 8.18
CA ALA A 201 12.09 10.24 8.14
C ALA A 201 12.98 10.61 9.34
N LEU A 202 12.66 10.11 10.55
CA LEU A 202 13.50 10.26 11.74
C LEU A 202 14.87 9.59 11.60
N ARG A 203 15.01 8.63 10.69
CA ARG A 203 16.26 7.94 10.36
C ARG A 203 16.91 8.50 9.09
N GLU A 204 16.40 9.61 8.55
CA GLU A 204 16.83 10.23 7.29
C GLU A 204 16.80 9.29 6.08
N GLN A 205 15.89 8.29 6.11
CA GLN A 205 15.69 7.31 5.04
C GLN A 205 14.74 7.84 3.97
N TRP A 206 15.08 8.94 3.36
CA TRP A 206 14.32 9.55 2.24
C TRP A 206 15.12 9.55 0.96
N VAL A 207 14.42 9.78 -0.15
CA VAL A 207 14.99 9.87 -1.48
C VAL A 207 14.58 11.19 -2.16
N LYS A 208 15.31 11.55 -3.19
CA LYS A 208 14.92 12.66 -4.06
C LYS A 208 13.77 12.23 -4.98
N PRO A 209 12.88 13.14 -5.39
CA PRO A 209 11.70 12.77 -6.19
C PRO A 209 12.01 11.98 -7.47
N TRP A 210 13.13 12.23 -8.14
CA TRP A 210 13.48 11.51 -9.37
C TRP A 210 14.03 10.11 -9.14
N ASP A 211 14.57 9.80 -7.96
CA ASP A 211 15.13 8.49 -7.64
C ASP A 211 14.05 7.47 -7.22
N LEU A 212 12.87 7.95 -6.81
CA LEU A 212 11.76 7.10 -6.39
C LEU A 212 11.09 6.43 -7.60
N GLN A 213 10.88 5.12 -7.53
CA GLN A 213 10.23 4.34 -8.59
C GLN A 213 9.07 3.50 -8.01
N PRO A 214 7.97 3.33 -8.75
CA PRO A 214 6.92 2.39 -8.36
C PRO A 214 7.42 0.95 -8.44
N MET A 215 6.87 0.09 -7.59
CA MET A 215 7.18 -1.34 -7.54
C MET A 215 6.25 -2.11 -8.47
N TYR A 216 6.79 -2.64 -9.55
CA TYR A 216 6.07 -3.51 -10.46
C TYR A 216 6.50 -4.96 -10.27
N LEU A 217 5.69 -5.78 -9.59
CA LEU A 217 5.95 -7.22 -9.46
C LEU A 217 5.52 -8.00 -10.69
N ARG A 218 4.67 -7.43 -11.53
CA ARG A 218 4.23 -8.00 -12.80
C ARG A 218 4.42 -6.97 -13.92
N LYS A 219 4.80 -7.46 -15.10
CA LYS A 219 4.91 -6.61 -16.29
C LYS A 219 3.53 -6.05 -16.67
N PRO A 220 3.47 -4.84 -17.22
CA PRO A 220 2.22 -4.26 -17.72
C PRO A 220 1.56 -5.15 -18.76
N ASP A 221 0.22 -5.20 -18.75
CA ASP A 221 -0.57 -6.01 -19.69
C ASP A 221 -0.26 -5.71 -21.16
N ALA A 222 0.09 -4.47 -21.48
CA ALA A 222 0.48 -4.07 -22.83
C ALA A 222 1.75 -4.78 -23.30
N GLU A 223 2.75 -5.01 -22.44
CA GLU A 223 3.97 -5.73 -22.79
C GLU A 223 3.73 -7.24 -22.93
N ILE A 224 2.86 -7.81 -22.07
CA ILE A 224 2.49 -9.22 -22.13
C ILE A 224 1.76 -9.51 -23.45
N ASN A 225 0.77 -8.69 -23.81
CA ASN A 225 0.00 -8.84 -25.04
C ASN A 225 0.84 -8.62 -26.31
N TRP A 226 1.89 -7.80 -26.24
CA TRP A 226 2.80 -7.59 -27.36
C TRP A 226 3.71 -8.81 -27.59
N ALA A 227 4.22 -9.41 -26.51
CA ALA A 227 5.08 -10.59 -26.59
C ALA A 227 4.35 -11.87 -27.06
N THR A 228 3.02 -11.94 -26.88
CA THR A 228 2.18 -13.09 -27.27
C THR A 228 1.44 -12.88 -28.59
N ARG A 229 1.62 -11.76 -29.31
CA ARG A 229 1.05 -11.56 -30.65
C ARG A 229 1.68 -12.55 -31.63
N PRO A 230 0.86 -13.31 -32.39
CA PRO A 230 1.38 -14.06 -33.53
C PRO A 230 2.04 -13.06 -34.50
N ALA A 231 3.20 -13.43 -35.02
CA ALA A 231 3.88 -12.66 -36.06
C ALA A 231 2.92 -12.50 -37.28
N PRO A 232 2.90 -11.32 -37.94
CA PRO A 232 2.06 -11.05 -39.11
C PRO A 232 2.37 -11.99 -40.24
#